data_3907da8baa70e22db2f0016b5e11760e
#
_entry.id   3907da8baa70e22db2f0016b5e11760e
#
_cell.length_a   1.000
_cell.length_b   1.000
_cell.length_c   1.000
_cell.angle_alpha   90.00
_cell.angle_beta   90.00
_cell.angle_gamma   90.00
#
_symmetry.space_group_name_H-M   'P 1'
#
loop_
_entity.id
_entity.type
_entity.pdbx_description
1 polymer ?
#
loop_
_entity_poly.entity_id
_entity_poly.type
_entity_poly.pdbx_seq_one_letter_code
_entity_poly.pdbx_strand_id
1 'polypeptide(L)'
;MNSSSFYSLLQKKFPFQPTYKQDIFFQKIAIFLTEADNNTIFVLKGYAGTGKTTVISTIVNSLLDINKKYVLLAPTGRAAKVIANYSNKPAFTIHKKIYFPKKSSGGAVSFTLQQNKHTNTIFIVDEASMISDTNSDSKLYENGSLLDDLISYVYSGTNCKMILLGDTAQLPPVNLDISPALDIRTLGMNYNKEVEHIELDEVMRQEENSGILHNATELRELLKDSFIDEFKFDVKKFKDIVRLTDGYDIQDAINSAYSNYSIEDTAFIVRSNKRANQYNEQIRTKILGKESELSTGDFLMVVKNNYFWLKDSDEAGFIANGDIIEVLEIFNIKELYGFKFAKVKIRMIDYPNQIPFETVLLMDTIKSESPSLTYEESNRLYQEVLKDYEGETKFKQFQKVKVNEYFNGLQVKFSYAITCHKSQGGQWNTVFIEQPYLPDGINRDYIRWLYTAMTRAKNKLYLIGFKDESFVE
;
A
#
# COMPACT_ATOMS: atom_id res chain seq x y z
N MET A 1 -1.86 23.54 27.06
CA MET A 1 -3.12 22.81 27.34
C MET A 1 -2.75 21.52 28.06
N ASN A 2 -3.44 21.14 29.12
CA ASN A 2 -3.20 19.87 29.81
C ASN A 2 -4.00 18.73 29.15
N SER A 3 -3.74 17.47 29.56
CA SER A 3 -4.35 16.27 28.96
C SER A 3 -5.88 16.26 29.06
N SER A 4 -6.45 16.67 30.20
CA SER A 4 -7.91 16.71 30.39
C SER A 4 -8.59 17.73 29.48
N SER A 5 -7.99 18.91 29.32
CA SER A 5 -8.55 19.94 28.40
C SER A 5 -8.41 19.52 26.94
N PHE A 6 -7.34 18.82 26.58
CA PHE A 6 -7.16 18.32 25.21
C PHE A 6 -8.10 17.16 24.91
N TYR A 7 -8.31 16.25 25.85
CA TYR A 7 -9.32 15.19 25.73
C TYR A 7 -10.72 15.78 25.48
N SER A 8 -11.14 16.77 26.29
CA SER A 8 -12.44 17.45 26.08
C SER A 8 -12.55 18.11 24.71
N LEU A 9 -11.44 18.66 24.19
CA LEU A 9 -11.37 19.23 22.83
C LEU A 9 -11.56 18.14 21.76
N LEU A 10 -10.91 16.99 21.90
CA LEU A 10 -11.04 15.86 20.97
C LEU A 10 -12.48 15.34 20.91
N GLN A 11 -13.13 15.16 22.08
CA GLN A 11 -14.56 14.78 22.13
C GLN A 11 -15.45 15.79 21.42
N LYS A 12 -15.19 17.10 21.60
CA LYS A 12 -15.98 18.16 20.95
C LYS A 12 -15.77 18.21 19.43
N LYS A 13 -14.56 17.91 18.96
CA LYS A 13 -14.22 17.94 17.51
C LYS A 13 -14.56 16.63 16.79
N PHE A 14 -14.75 15.55 17.52
CA PHE A 14 -15.15 14.28 16.93
C PHE A 14 -16.57 14.39 16.37
N PRO A 15 -16.78 14.02 15.08
CA PRO A 15 -18.08 14.29 14.41
C PRO A 15 -19.22 13.36 14.85
N PHE A 16 -18.92 12.34 15.64
CA PHE A 16 -19.88 11.33 16.10
C PHE A 16 -19.81 11.15 17.61
N GLN A 17 -20.74 10.39 18.17
CA GLN A 17 -20.57 9.88 19.53
C GLN A 17 -19.50 8.79 19.51
N PRO A 18 -18.40 8.93 20.28
CA PRO A 18 -17.35 7.90 20.28
C PRO A 18 -17.88 6.59 20.88
N THR A 19 -17.40 5.46 20.34
CA THR A 19 -17.58 4.16 20.99
C THR A 19 -16.78 4.11 22.28
N TYR A 20 -16.99 3.08 23.12
CA TYR A 20 -16.26 2.94 24.38
C TYR A 20 -14.73 2.88 24.16
N LYS A 21 -14.27 2.11 23.18
CA LYS A 21 -12.85 2.00 22.83
C LYS A 21 -12.29 3.28 22.21
N GLN A 22 -13.07 3.99 21.40
CA GLN A 22 -12.67 5.29 20.85
C GLN A 22 -12.53 6.35 21.95
N ASP A 23 -13.39 6.32 22.97
CA ASP A 23 -13.27 7.23 24.10
C ASP A 23 -12.01 6.95 24.94
N ILE A 24 -11.72 5.69 25.25
CA ILE A 24 -10.45 5.29 25.91
C ILE A 24 -9.24 5.73 25.07
N PHE A 25 -9.34 5.59 23.72
CA PHE A 25 -8.29 6.07 22.85
C PHE A 25 -8.07 7.57 23.00
N PHE A 26 -9.15 8.39 23.02
CA PHE A 26 -9.01 9.84 23.20
C PHE A 26 -8.40 10.21 24.55
N GLN A 27 -8.70 9.47 25.61
CA GLN A 27 -8.08 9.67 26.92
C GLN A 27 -6.57 9.37 26.87
N LYS A 28 -6.17 8.20 26.38
CA LYS A 28 -4.77 7.78 26.27
C LYS A 28 -3.95 8.68 25.36
N ILE A 29 -4.47 9.02 24.18
CA ILE A 29 -3.76 9.85 23.22
C ILE A 29 -3.60 11.30 23.71
N ALA A 30 -4.56 11.82 24.48
CA ALA A 30 -4.45 13.14 25.09
C ALA A 30 -3.29 13.20 26.09
N ILE A 31 -3.11 12.16 26.90
CA ILE A 31 -1.96 12.02 27.80
C ILE A 31 -0.67 11.96 27.01
N PHE A 32 -0.57 11.02 26.06
CA PHE A 32 0.61 10.82 25.21
C PHE A 32 1.07 12.11 24.50
N LEU A 33 0.12 12.89 23.97
CA LEU A 33 0.44 14.10 23.20
C LEU A 33 0.81 15.31 24.07
N THR A 34 0.34 15.37 25.31
CA THR A 34 0.57 16.52 26.20
C THR A 34 1.70 16.31 27.20
N GLU A 35 2.09 15.09 27.51
CA GLU A 35 3.22 14.78 28.37
C GLU A 35 4.57 15.05 27.70
N ALA A 36 5.57 15.37 28.53
CA ALA A 36 6.92 15.72 28.09
C ALA A 36 7.79 14.52 27.71
N ASP A 37 7.34 13.27 28.00
CA ASP A 37 8.10 12.08 27.65
C ASP A 37 8.22 11.92 26.13
N ASN A 38 9.45 11.72 25.66
CA ASN A 38 9.78 11.57 24.25
C ASN A 38 10.29 10.15 23.93
N ASN A 39 10.21 9.19 24.87
CA ASN A 39 10.67 7.82 24.63
C ASN A 39 9.55 6.85 24.30
N THR A 40 8.30 7.31 24.30
CA THR A 40 7.11 6.50 24.08
C THR A 40 6.71 6.48 22.62
N ILE A 41 6.32 5.29 22.08
CA ILE A 41 5.62 5.08 20.82
C ILE A 41 4.15 4.78 21.15
N PHE A 42 3.22 5.36 20.40
CA PHE A 42 1.80 5.01 20.50
C PHE A 42 1.40 4.08 19.34
N VAL A 43 0.81 2.92 19.65
CA VAL A 43 0.33 1.95 18.66
C VAL A 43 -1.20 1.90 18.72
N LEU A 44 -1.83 2.31 17.60
CA LEU A 44 -3.26 2.16 17.40
C LEU A 44 -3.53 0.99 16.47
N LYS A 45 -3.98 -0.13 17.03
CA LYS A 45 -4.52 -1.25 16.27
C LYS A 45 -6.00 -1.03 16.03
N GLY A 46 -6.50 -1.44 14.88
CA GLY A 46 -7.94 -1.35 14.65
C GLY A 46 -8.31 -1.99 13.32
N TYR A 47 -9.47 -2.57 13.30
CA TYR A 47 -9.98 -3.34 12.17
C TYR A 47 -10.75 -2.45 11.18
N ALA A 48 -11.15 -3.03 10.03
CA ALA A 48 -12.05 -2.35 9.10
C ALA A 48 -13.36 -1.97 9.81
N GLY A 49 -13.94 -0.79 9.50
CA GLY A 49 -15.19 -0.32 10.09
C GLY A 49 -15.11 0.19 11.54
N THR A 50 -13.93 0.21 12.17
CA THR A 50 -13.80 0.67 13.58
C THR A 50 -13.55 2.18 13.73
N GLY A 51 -13.55 2.92 12.62
CA GLY A 51 -13.41 4.38 12.63
C GLY A 51 -11.99 4.91 12.82
N LYS A 52 -10.92 4.11 12.58
CA LYS A 52 -9.51 4.56 12.64
C LYS A 52 -9.27 5.88 11.92
N THR A 53 -9.78 5.97 10.69
CA THR A 53 -9.66 7.15 9.83
C THR A 53 -10.23 8.40 10.49
N THR A 54 -11.41 8.29 11.09
CA THR A 54 -12.11 9.41 11.73
C THR A 54 -11.41 9.89 13.00
N VAL A 55 -10.95 8.95 13.85
CA VAL A 55 -10.25 9.32 15.09
C VAL A 55 -8.91 9.99 14.77
N ILE A 56 -8.18 9.52 13.76
CA ILE A 56 -6.90 10.12 13.34
C ILE A 56 -7.12 11.49 12.69
N SER A 57 -8.12 11.64 11.84
CA SER A 57 -8.47 12.95 11.28
C SER A 57 -8.78 13.97 12.38
N THR A 58 -9.51 13.56 13.41
CA THR A 58 -9.80 14.41 14.58
C THR A 58 -8.55 14.82 15.32
N ILE A 59 -7.60 13.89 15.55
CA ILE A 59 -6.32 14.20 16.19
C ILE A 59 -5.52 15.18 15.34
N VAL A 60 -5.29 14.87 14.06
CA VAL A 60 -4.51 15.71 13.14
C VAL A 60 -5.01 17.14 13.11
N ASN A 61 -6.34 17.31 13.04
CA ASN A 61 -7.00 18.62 13.05
C ASN A 61 -6.99 19.32 14.43
N SER A 62 -6.54 18.65 15.48
CA SER A 62 -6.45 19.19 16.84
C SER A 62 -5.01 19.43 17.32
N LEU A 63 -3.99 18.94 16.61
CA LEU A 63 -2.59 19.07 17.05
C LEU A 63 -2.11 20.52 17.16
N LEU A 64 -2.59 21.41 16.29
CA LEU A 64 -2.23 22.81 16.32
C LEU A 64 -2.75 23.51 17.58
N ASP A 65 -3.84 23.06 18.18
CA ASP A 65 -4.40 23.62 19.41
C ASP A 65 -3.47 23.40 20.64
N ILE A 66 -2.57 22.42 20.55
CA ILE A 66 -1.54 22.12 21.55
C ILE A 66 -0.14 22.48 21.08
N ASN A 67 -0.01 23.33 20.06
CA ASN A 67 1.25 23.76 19.46
C ASN A 67 2.14 22.59 18.98
N LYS A 68 1.55 21.49 18.53
CA LYS A 68 2.25 20.35 17.91
C LYS A 68 2.11 20.42 16.40
N LYS A 69 3.21 20.14 15.70
CA LYS A 69 3.22 19.93 14.25
C LYS A 69 2.94 18.44 13.98
N TYR A 70 2.62 18.13 12.74
CA TYR A 70 2.41 16.75 12.31
C TYR A 70 3.14 16.45 11.00
N VAL A 71 3.43 15.18 10.80
CA VAL A 71 3.87 14.59 9.52
C VAL A 71 3.08 13.30 9.33
N LEU A 72 2.33 13.22 8.23
CA LEU A 72 1.56 12.03 7.87
C LEU A 72 2.39 11.16 6.93
N LEU A 73 2.52 9.89 7.26
CA LEU A 73 3.34 8.93 6.54
C LEU A 73 2.54 7.66 6.22
N ALA A 74 2.92 7.01 5.12
CA ALA A 74 2.45 5.67 4.79
C ALA A 74 3.54 4.89 4.04
N PRO A 75 3.49 3.54 4.01
CA PRO A 75 4.47 2.73 3.31
C PRO A 75 4.45 2.91 1.78
N THR A 76 3.28 3.17 1.19
CA THR A 76 3.08 3.28 -0.26
C THR A 76 2.46 4.62 -0.65
N GLY A 77 2.63 5.04 -1.93
CA GLY A 77 2.03 6.25 -2.48
C GLY A 77 0.49 6.22 -2.37
N ARG A 78 -0.11 5.07 -2.66
CA ARG A 78 -1.56 4.91 -2.57
C ARG A 78 -2.09 5.05 -1.14
N ALA A 79 -1.44 4.45 -0.16
CA ALA A 79 -1.79 4.62 1.25
C ALA A 79 -1.60 6.08 1.71
N ALA A 80 -0.54 6.76 1.24
CA ALA A 80 -0.32 8.17 1.51
C ALA A 80 -1.45 9.05 0.92
N LYS A 81 -1.93 8.74 -0.29
CA LYS A 81 -3.10 9.40 -0.89
C LYS A 81 -4.38 9.19 -0.07
N VAL A 82 -4.60 7.97 0.41
CA VAL A 82 -5.78 7.65 1.24
C VAL A 82 -5.77 8.48 2.53
N ILE A 83 -4.64 8.50 3.27
CA ILE A 83 -4.54 9.31 4.51
C ILE A 83 -4.63 10.81 4.22
N ALA A 84 -4.07 11.29 3.10
CA ALA A 84 -4.18 12.70 2.71
C ALA A 84 -5.65 13.09 2.44
N ASN A 85 -6.40 12.25 1.75
CA ASN A 85 -7.79 12.52 1.41
C ASN A 85 -8.68 12.63 2.64
N TYR A 86 -8.61 11.68 3.57
CA TYR A 86 -9.50 11.72 4.75
C TYR A 86 -9.06 12.74 5.81
N SER A 87 -7.78 13.05 5.90
CA SER A 87 -7.29 14.07 6.83
C SER A 87 -7.40 15.50 6.27
N ASN A 88 -7.57 15.62 4.94
CA ASN A 88 -7.47 16.85 4.17
C ASN A 88 -6.13 17.58 4.44
N LYS A 89 -5.04 16.80 4.52
CA LYS A 89 -3.68 17.27 4.84
C LYS A 89 -2.67 16.53 3.96
N PRO A 90 -1.53 17.17 3.61
CA PRO A 90 -0.49 16.51 2.83
C PRO A 90 0.09 15.32 3.61
N ALA A 91 0.26 14.21 2.90
CA ALA A 91 0.90 13.00 3.40
C ALA A 91 1.99 12.55 2.42
N PHE A 92 2.96 11.79 2.92
CA PHE A 92 4.12 11.35 2.15
C PHE A 92 4.35 9.86 2.33
N THR A 93 5.03 9.24 1.38
CA THR A 93 5.59 7.91 1.66
C THR A 93 6.73 8.03 2.68
N ILE A 94 6.91 6.98 3.50
CA ILE A 94 8.02 6.92 4.45
C ILE A 94 9.33 7.18 3.71
N HIS A 95 9.57 6.48 2.60
CA HIS A 95 10.79 6.61 1.80
C HIS A 95 11.05 8.05 1.34
N LYS A 96 10.05 8.73 0.79
CA LYS A 96 10.18 10.13 0.35
C LYS A 96 10.54 11.08 1.50
N LYS A 97 10.05 10.78 2.70
CA LYS A 97 10.20 11.69 3.84
C LYS A 97 11.52 11.53 4.57
N ILE A 98 12.02 10.29 4.70
CA ILE A 98 13.16 10.03 5.58
C ILE A 98 14.48 9.79 4.85
N TYR A 99 14.46 9.57 3.52
CA TYR A 99 15.66 9.24 2.78
C TYR A 99 16.04 10.26 1.69
N PHE A 100 17.37 10.33 1.47
CA PHE A 100 17.93 10.74 0.19
C PHE A 100 18.38 9.50 -0.59
N PRO A 101 17.92 9.32 -1.83
CA PRO A 101 18.43 8.23 -2.67
C PRO A 101 19.88 8.51 -3.04
N LYS A 102 20.80 7.68 -2.55
CA LYS A 102 22.23 7.72 -2.92
C LYS A 102 22.50 6.63 -3.94
N LYS A 103 22.90 7.02 -5.13
CA LYS A 103 23.31 6.09 -6.17
C LYS A 103 24.75 5.62 -5.89
N SER A 104 24.95 4.36 -5.54
CA SER A 104 26.27 3.79 -5.31
C SER A 104 27.02 3.50 -6.61
N SER A 105 28.34 3.28 -6.53
CA SER A 105 29.20 3.01 -7.69
C SER A 105 28.89 1.72 -8.46
N GLY A 106 28.02 0.83 -7.97
CA GLY A 106 27.59 -0.43 -8.64
C GLY A 106 26.19 -0.37 -9.26
N GLY A 107 25.57 0.82 -9.47
CA GLY A 107 24.20 0.94 -10.00
C GLY A 107 23.11 0.66 -8.95
N ALA A 108 23.47 0.07 -7.82
CA ALA A 108 22.55 -0.11 -6.72
C ALA A 108 22.20 1.24 -6.09
N VAL A 109 20.92 1.44 -5.82
CA VAL A 109 20.46 2.58 -5.03
C VAL A 109 20.55 2.17 -3.56
N SER A 110 21.22 2.99 -2.75
CA SER A 110 21.17 2.90 -1.28
C SER A 110 20.43 4.11 -0.74
N PHE A 111 19.76 3.93 0.36
CA PHE A 111 19.09 5.02 1.07
C PHE A 111 20.02 5.57 2.15
N THR A 112 20.19 6.88 2.16
CA THR A 112 20.86 7.58 3.26
C THR A 112 19.80 8.35 4.03
N LEU A 113 19.75 8.17 5.34
CA LEU A 113 18.80 8.89 6.19
C LEU A 113 19.03 10.39 6.08
N GLN A 114 17.92 11.12 5.92
CA GLN A 114 17.94 12.57 6.04
C GLN A 114 18.13 12.97 7.50
N GLN A 115 18.78 14.11 7.73
CA GLN A 115 18.77 14.72 9.05
C GLN A 115 17.33 15.15 9.41
N ASN A 116 16.80 14.69 10.52
CA ASN A 116 15.51 15.15 11.01
C ASN A 116 15.63 16.57 11.62
N LYS A 117 15.13 17.58 10.89
CA LYS A 117 15.08 18.97 11.33
C LYS A 117 13.75 19.34 11.99
N HIS A 118 12.86 18.37 12.20
CA HIS A 118 11.58 18.61 12.82
C HIS A 118 11.73 18.85 14.33
N THR A 119 10.92 19.76 14.84
CA THR A 119 10.82 20.09 16.26
C THR A 119 9.37 20.06 16.67
N ASN A 120 9.08 19.50 17.85
CA ASN A 120 7.73 19.45 18.42
C ASN A 120 6.69 18.83 17.47
N THR A 121 7.06 17.71 16.83
CA THR A 121 6.31 17.14 15.69
C THR A 121 5.86 15.71 16.00
N ILE A 122 4.61 15.42 15.68
CA ILE A 122 4.01 14.08 15.78
C ILE A 122 4.06 13.44 14.39
N PHE A 123 4.77 12.33 14.28
CA PHE A 123 4.80 11.50 13.08
C PHE A 123 3.70 10.44 13.19
N ILE A 124 2.78 10.45 12.26
CA ILE A 124 1.65 9.54 12.21
C ILE A 124 1.84 8.64 11.00
N VAL A 125 2.00 7.34 11.23
CA VAL A 125 2.30 6.33 10.21
C VAL A 125 1.11 5.42 10.06
N ASP A 126 0.39 5.53 8.96
CA ASP A 126 -0.74 4.66 8.63
C ASP A 126 -0.27 3.42 7.86
N GLU A 127 -1.10 2.37 7.83
CA GLU A 127 -0.81 1.07 7.22
C GLU A 127 0.51 0.46 7.74
N ALA A 128 0.80 0.63 9.03
CA ALA A 128 2.00 0.07 9.66
C ALA A 128 2.05 -1.48 9.61
N SER A 129 0.92 -2.14 9.34
CA SER A 129 0.83 -3.58 9.05
C SER A 129 1.71 -4.05 7.89
N MET A 130 2.11 -3.14 6.99
CA MET A 130 2.97 -3.44 5.84
C MET A 130 4.47 -3.25 6.13
N ILE A 131 4.85 -2.73 7.29
CA ILE A 131 6.24 -2.42 7.60
C ILE A 131 6.95 -3.68 8.12
N SER A 132 8.09 -4.01 7.49
CA SER A 132 8.95 -5.12 7.88
C SER A 132 10.22 -4.62 8.56
N ASP A 133 10.81 -5.44 9.42
CA ASP A 133 12.15 -5.29 9.98
C ASP A 133 13.15 -6.28 9.37
N THR A 134 12.73 -7.08 8.37
CA THR A 134 13.60 -8.07 7.76
C THR A 134 14.61 -7.44 6.80
N ASN A 135 15.86 -7.86 6.95
CA ASN A 135 17.01 -7.44 6.15
C ASN A 135 17.08 -8.18 4.80
N SER A 136 16.00 -8.29 4.04
CA SER A 136 16.08 -8.93 2.71
C SER A 136 17.07 -8.23 1.77
N ASP A 137 17.39 -6.95 2.05
CA ASP A 137 18.39 -6.16 1.34
C ASP A 137 19.17 -5.27 2.33
N SER A 138 19.99 -5.87 3.19
CA SER A 138 20.79 -5.17 4.23
C SER A 138 21.68 -4.03 3.72
N LYS A 139 21.83 -3.89 2.41
CA LYS A 139 22.58 -2.80 1.74
C LYS A 139 21.71 -1.63 1.31
N LEU A 140 20.38 -1.75 1.39
CA LEU A 140 19.45 -0.69 1.00
C LEU A 140 19.24 0.34 2.12
N TYR A 141 19.17 -0.10 3.36
CA TYR A 141 18.85 0.72 4.54
C TYR A 141 20.07 1.01 5.40
N GLU A 142 20.10 2.17 6.02
CA GLU A 142 21.27 2.61 6.81
C GLU A 142 21.42 1.82 8.12
N ASN A 143 20.30 1.56 8.83
CA ASN A 143 20.30 0.84 10.11
C ASN A 143 19.81 -0.61 9.99
N GLY A 144 19.60 -1.11 8.78
CA GLY A 144 19.26 -2.51 8.53
C GLY A 144 17.85 -2.73 8.00
N SER A 145 16.85 -2.00 8.46
CA SER A 145 15.46 -2.13 7.98
C SER A 145 14.74 -0.78 7.87
N LEU A 146 13.60 -0.77 7.18
CA LEU A 146 12.75 0.42 7.10
C LEU A 146 12.24 0.86 8.47
N LEU A 147 11.93 -0.08 9.37
CA LEU A 147 11.46 0.23 10.71
C LEU A 147 12.58 0.83 11.57
N ASP A 148 13.80 0.28 11.49
CA ASP A 148 14.97 0.80 12.20
C ASP A 148 15.24 2.25 11.80
N ASP A 149 15.26 2.50 10.50
CA ASP A 149 15.51 3.83 9.94
C ASP A 149 14.41 4.82 10.31
N LEU A 150 13.13 4.39 10.26
CA LEU A 150 12.00 5.24 10.62
C LEU A 150 12.06 5.67 12.10
N ILE A 151 12.30 4.71 13.01
CA ILE A 151 12.41 5.00 14.45
C ILE A 151 13.61 5.91 14.71
N SER A 152 14.77 5.58 14.13
CA SER A 152 15.99 6.40 14.28
C SER A 152 15.76 7.83 13.76
N TYR A 153 15.12 7.98 12.60
CA TYR A 153 14.80 9.29 12.05
C TYR A 153 13.88 10.10 12.96
N VAL A 154 12.75 9.53 13.37
CA VAL A 154 11.76 10.26 14.17
C VAL A 154 12.38 10.74 15.48
N TYR A 155 13.06 9.84 16.19
CA TYR A 155 13.59 10.15 17.53
C TYR A 155 14.92 10.90 17.53
N SER A 156 15.55 11.10 16.39
CA SER A 156 16.67 12.06 16.24
C SER A 156 16.21 13.52 16.21
N GLY A 157 14.91 13.76 15.99
CA GLY A 157 14.34 15.11 16.04
C GLY A 157 14.09 15.61 17.46
N THR A 158 13.96 16.93 17.62
CA THR A 158 13.75 17.54 18.94
C THR A 158 12.28 17.48 19.34
N ASN A 159 11.97 16.78 20.44
CA ASN A 159 10.60 16.62 20.95
C ASN A 159 9.64 16.08 19.90
N CYS A 160 10.08 15.04 19.16
CA CYS A 160 9.29 14.32 18.19
C CYS A 160 8.75 13.02 18.79
N LYS A 161 7.53 12.64 18.43
CA LYS A 161 6.86 11.39 18.85
C LYS A 161 6.29 10.67 17.64
N MET A 162 6.01 9.38 17.78
CA MET A 162 5.47 8.55 16.71
C MET A 162 4.17 7.86 17.14
N ILE A 163 3.20 7.85 16.21
CA ILE A 163 1.98 7.06 16.29
C ILE A 163 1.99 6.09 15.11
N LEU A 164 1.91 4.80 15.40
CA LEU A 164 1.80 3.73 14.40
C LEU A 164 0.37 3.23 14.35
N LEU A 165 -0.21 3.18 13.14
CA LEU A 165 -1.57 2.70 12.91
C LEU A 165 -1.55 1.51 11.97
N GLY A 166 -2.36 0.50 12.28
CA GLY A 166 -2.50 -0.65 11.39
C GLY A 166 -3.61 -1.60 11.82
N ASP A 167 -3.81 -2.58 10.98
CA ASP A 167 -4.81 -3.63 11.14
C ASP A 167 -4.11 -4.99 11.19
N THR A 168 -4.19 -5.65 12.34
CA THR A 168 -3.52 -6.94 12.59
C THR A 168 -4.22 -8.14 11.98
N ALA A 169 -5.46 -7.97 11.47
CA ALA A 169 -6.16 -9.00 10.72
C ALA A 169 -5.80 -9.00 9.22
N GLN A 170 -5.19 -7.92 8.72
CA GLN A 170 -4.67 -7.87 7.36
C GLN A 170 -3.43 -8.77 7.19
N LEU A 171 -3.06 -9.00 5.93
CA LEU A 171 -1.82 -9.70 5.59
C LEU A 171 -0.62 -8.96 6.20
N PRO A 172 0.21 -9.65 6.98
CA PRO A 172 1.48 -9.09 7.44
C PRO A 172 2.50 -9.01 6.29
N PRO A 173 3.67 -8.41 6.49
CA PRO A 173 4.76 -8.51 5.54
C PRO A 173 5.12 -9.97 5.24
N VAL A 174 5.61 -10.23 4.02
CA VAL A 174 5.92 -11.58 3.56
C VAL A 174 6.88 -12.29 4.52
N ASN A 175 6.57 -13.54 4.86
CA ASN A 175 7.32 -14.38 5.82
C ASN A 175 7.25 -13.94 7.29
N LEU A 176 6.30 -13.10 7.67
CA LEU A 176 6.05 -12.71 9.06
C LEU A 176 4.61 -13.03 9.46
N ASP A 177 4.41 -13.36 10.75
CA ASP A 177 3.08 -13.57 11.32
C ASP A 177 2.38 -12.27 11.73
N ILE A 178 3.16 -11.26 12.07
CA ILE A 178 2.71 -9.91 12.41
C ILE A 178 3.75 -8.90 11.95
N SER A 179 3.31 -7.69 11.60
CA SER A 179 4.25 -6.60 11.36
C SER A 179 4.95 -6.21 12.66
N PRO A 180 6.30 -6.13 12.69
CA PRO A 180 7.06 -5.68 13.85
C PRO A 180 6.71 -4.26 14.28
N ALA A 181 6.23 -3.42 13.37
CA ALA A 181 5.73 -2.08 13.69
C ALA A 181 4.41 -2.08 14.51
N LEU A 182 3.69 -3.20 14.57
CA LEU A 182 2.49 -3.38 15.39
C LEU A 182 2.71 -4.35 16.54
N ASP A 183 3.89 -4.95 16.66
CA ASP A 183 4.23 -5.83 17.77
C ASP A 183 4.84 -5.03 18.94
N ILE A 184 4.06 -4.91 20.01
CA ILE A 184 4.42 -4.16 21.22
C ILE A 184 5.70 -4.70 21.86
N ARG A 185 5.91 -6.04 21.84
CA ARG A 185 7.10 -6.66 22.41
C ARG A 185 8.35 -6.30 21.59
N THR A 186 8.26 -6.40 20.29
CA THR A 186 9.35 -6.03 19.37
C THR A 186 9.72 -4.55 19.54
N LEU A 187 8.75 -3.64 19.57
CA LEU A 187 8.99 -2.21 19.77
C LEU A 187 9.63 -1.90 21.13
N GLY A 188 9.18 -2.57 22.18
CA GLY A 188 9.74 -2.37 23.53
C GLY A 188 11.17 -2.93 23.66
N MET A 189 11.39 -4.17 23.21
CA MET A 189 12.66 -4.88 23.44
C MET A 189 13.76 -4.43 22.48
N ASN A 190 13.45 -4.34 21.16
CA ASN A 190 14.47 -4.07 20.15
C ASN A 190 14.84 -2.58 20.07
N TYR A 191 13.90 -1.68 20.41
CA TYR A 191 14.11 -0.24 20.28
C TYR A 191 14.18 0.49 21.61
N ASN A 192 14.09 -0.23 22.72
CA ASN A 192 14.11 0.34 24.08
C ASN A 192 13.11 1.50 24.24
N LYS A 193 11.88 1.29 23.74
CA LYS A 193 10.80 2.28 23.77
C LYS A 193 9.71 1.85 24.75
N GLU A 194 9.12 2.80 25.45
CA GLU A 194 7.84 2.59 26.09
C GLU A 194 6.75 2.54 25.01
N VAL A 195 5.81 1.61 25.11
CA VAL A 195 4.78 1.42 24.09
C VAL A 195 3.40 1.53 24.70
N GLU A 196 2.76 2.67 24.47
CA GLU A 196 1.33 2.83 24.73
C GLU A 196 0.53 2.26 23.56
N HIS A 197 -0.55 1.57 23.86
CA HIS A 197 -1.36 0.96 22.81
C HIS A 197 -2.83 0.88 23.14
N ILE A 198 -3.62 0.76 22.10
CA ILE A 198 -5.04 0.40 22.16
C ILE A 198 -5.47 -0.30 20.88
N GLU A 199 -6.49 -1.15 20.99
CA GLU A 199 -7.11 -1.83 19.86
C GLU A 199 -8.58 -1.42 19.75
N LEU A 200 -8.96 -0.89 18.57
CA LEU A 200 -10.35 -0.59 18.21
C LEU A 200 -10.95 -1.82 17.52
N ASP A 201 -11.86 -2.49 18.19
CA ASP A 201 -12.52 -3.71 17.75
C ASP A 201 -14.04 -3.56 17.58
N GLU A 202 -14.58 -2.41 17.96
CA GLU A 202 -16.02 -2.11 17.86
C GLU A 202 -16.34 -1.55 16.46
N VAL A 203 -17.19 -2.24 15.70
CA VAL A 203 -17.69 -1.76 14.40
C VAL A 203 -18.70 -0.63 14.62
N MET A 204 -18.59 0.43 13.83
CA MET A 204 -19.47 1.60 13.98
C MET A 204 -20.89 1.27 13.51
N ARG A 205 -21.90 1.72 14.25
CA ARG A 205 -23.35 1.48 13.97
C ARG A 205 -23.80 1.89 12.57
N GLN A 206 -23.13 2.86 11.95
CA GLN A 206 -23.47 3.33 10.60
C GLN A 206 -23.17 2.29 9.50
N GLU A 207 -22.42 1.24 9.83
CA GLU A 207 -21.96 0.20 8.91
C GLU A 207 -22.64 -1.16 9.18
N GLU A 208 -23.62 -1.22 10.09
CA GLU A 208 -24.37 -2.45 10.46
C GLU A 208 -25.11 -3.11 9.28
N ASN A 209 -25.38 -2.34 8.21
CA ASN A 209 -26.05 -2.84 7.00
C ASN A 209 -25.07 -3.27 5.89
N SER A 210 -23.76 -3.27 6.14
CA SER A 210 -22.75 -3.70 5.17
C SER A 210 -22.44 -5.18 5.32
N GLY A 211 -22.75 -5.95 4.28
CA GLY A 211 -22.36 -7.36 4.17
C GLY A 211 -20.86 -7.54 4.05
N ILE A 212 -20.15 -6.58 3.45
CA ILE A 212 -18.69 -6.57 3.38
C ILE A 212 -18.09 -6.55 4.79
N LEU A 213 -18.56 -5.63 5.64
CA LEU A 213 -18.04 -5.50 7.00
C LEU A 213 -18.55 -6.61 7.93
N HIS A 214 -19.79 -7.08 7.75
CA HIS A 214 -20.30 -8.23 8.48
C HIS A 214 -19.40 -9.45 8.27
N ASN A 215 -19.18 -9.87 7.01
CA ASN A 215 -18.33 -11.01 6.71
C ASN A 215 -16.85 -10.78 7.09
N ALA A 216 -16.34 -9.56 6.95
CA ALA A 216 -14.99 -9.22 7.40
C ALA A 216 -14.85 -9.35 8.93
N THR A 217 -15.90 -9.01 9.68
CA THR A 217 -15.92 -9.19 11.14
C THR A 217 -15.89 -10.66 11.53
N GLU A 218 -16.69 -11.51 10.87
CA GLU A 218 -16.67 -12.97 11.09
C GLU A 218 -15.27 -13.56 10.79
N LEU A 219 -14.64 -13.17 9.67
CA LEU A 219 -13.27 -13.59 9.35
C LEU A 219 -12.26 -13.18 10.44
N ARG A 220 -12.40 -11.98 10.98
CA ARG A 220 -11.55 -11.48 12.06
C ARG A 220 -11.75 -12.26 13.36
N GLU A 221 -12.98 -12.60 13.71
CA GLU A 221 -13.26 -13.40 14.90
C GLU A 221 -12.63 -14.80 14.78
N LEU A 222 -12.70 -15.43 13.59
CA LEU A 222 -12.02 -16.71 13.32
C LEU A 222 -10.49 -16.64 13.54
N LEU A 223 -9.88 -15.49 13.31
CA LEU A 223 -8.43 -15.33 13.58
C LEU A 223 -8.05 -15.44 15.07
N LYS A 224 -9.01 -15.38 15.99
CA LYS A 224 -8.78 -15.61 17.43
C LYS A 224 -8.72 -17.09 17.78
N ASP A 225 -9.30 -17.94 16.93
CA ASP A 225 -9.34 -19.39 17.14
C ASP A 225 -7.99 -20.04 16.85
N SER A 226 -7.66 -21.08 17.59
CA SER A 226 -6.43 -21.86 17.39
C SER A 226 -6.51 -22.79 16.17
N PHE A 227 -7.71 -23.14 15.72
CA PHE A 227 -7.96 -23.99 14.58
C PHE A 227 -9.06 -23.40 13.70
N ILE A 228 -8.84 -23.35 12.38
CA ILE A 228 -9.77 -22.79 11.41
C ILE A 228 -9.89 -23.80 10.25
N ASP A 229 -11.07 -24.32 10.02
CA ASP A 229 -11.36 -25.29 8.96
C ASP A 229 -12.52 -24.87 8.05
N GLU A 230 -13.37 -23.96 8.46
CA GLU A 230 -14.54 -23.54 7.71
C GLU A 230 -14.77 -22.02 7.83
N PHE A 231 -15.28 -21.43 6.75
CA PHE A 231 -15.86 -20.08 6.73
C PHE A 231 -17.00 -20.03 5.70
N LYS A 232 -18.13 -19.43 6.07
CA LYS A 232 -19.28 -19.25 5.19
C LYS A 232 -19.68 -17.79 5.10
N PHE A 233 -19.82 -17.30 3.87
CA PHE A 233 -20.31 -15.95 3.60
C PHE A 233 -21.82 -15.86 3.85
N ASP A 234 -22.27 -14.83 4.58
CA ASP A 234 -23.66 -14.40 4.58
C ASP A 234 -23.83 -13.28 3.53
N VAL A 235 -24.46 -13.61 2.41
CA VAL A 235 -24.68 -12.68 1.30
C VAL A 235 -26.17 -12.36 1.10
N LYS A 236 -27.10 -13.17 1.66
CA LYS A 236 -28.53 -13.08 1.35
C LYS A 236 -29.19 -11.81 1.86
N LYS A 237 -28.71 -11.25 2.97
CA LYS A 237 -29.30 -10.06 3.61
C LYS A 237 -28.73 -8.74 3.10
N PHE A 238 -27.67 -8.77 2.30
CA PHE A 238 -26.88 -7.61 1.96
C PHE A 238 -26.87 -7.33 0.46
N LYS A 239 -26.85 -6.04 0.12
CA LYS A 239 -26.83 -5.60 -1.29
C LYS A 239 -25.42 -5.29 -1.80
N ASP A 240 -24.47 -5.08 -0.91
CA ASP A 240 -23.10 -4.65 -1.18
C ASP A 240 -22.15 -5.83 -1.46
N ILE A 241 -22.55 -7.06 -1.16
CA ILE A 241 -21.80 -8.30 -1.46
C ILE A 241 -22.65 -9.21 -2.35
N VAL A 242 -22.07 -9.70 -3.45
CA VAL A 242 -22.78 -10.50 -4.44
C VAL A 242 -21.90 -11.66 -4.91
N ARG A 243 -22.49 -12.85 -4.94
CA ARG A 243 -21.88 -14.00 -5.56
C ARG A 243 -22.17 -14.01 -7.07
N LEU A 244 -21.14 -14.24 -7.89
CA LEU A 244 -21.26 -14.45 -9.33
C LEU A 244 -20.95 -15.89 -9.68
N THR A 245 -21.84 -16.55 -10.42
CA THR A 245 -21.77 -18.00 -10.68
C THR A 245 -21.42 -18.35 -12.12
N ASP A 246 -21.73 -17.49 -13.07
CA ASP A 246 -21.46 -17.75 -14.48
C ASP A 246 -20.67 -16.61 -15.17
N GLY A 247 -20.18 -16.90 -16.38
CA GLY A 247 -19.34 -15.98 -17.12
C GLY A 247 -20.06 -14.75 -17.64
N TYR A 248 -21.39 -14.83 -17.91
CA TYR A 248 -22.19 -13.69 -18.38
C TYR A 248 -22.42 -12.72 -17.23
N ASP A 249 -22.79 -13.21 -16.06
CA ASP A 249 -22.95 -12.41 -14.84
C ASP A 249 -21.65 -11.67 -14.48
N ILE A 250 -20.52 -12.36 -14.61
CA ILE A 250 -19.19 -11.75 -14.37
C ILE A 250 -18.94 -10.63 -15.36
N GLN A 251 -19.17 -10.87 -16.65
CA GLN A 251 -18.97 -9.85 -17.69
C GLN A 251 -19.87 -8.64 -17.49
N ASP A 252 -21.14 -8.85 -17.20
CA ASP A 252 -22.11 -7.78 -16.95
C ASP A 252 -21.76 -6.98 -15.68
N ALA A 253 -21.32 -7.65 -14.63
CA ALA A 253 -20.89 -6.99 -13.42
C ALA A 253 -19.63 -6.11 -13.65
N ILE A 254 -18.68 -6.56 -14.47
CA ILE A 254 -17.49 -5.77 -14.83
C ILE A 254 -17.87 -4.56 -15.67
N ASN A 255 -18.70 -4.76 -16.72
CA ASN A 255 -19.17 -3.68 -17.58
C ASN A 255 -19.92 -2.63 -16.76
N SER A 256 -20.79 -3.06 -15.85
CA SER A 256 -21.53 -2.18 -14.95
C SER A 256 -20.60 -1.42 -14.00
N ALA A 257 -19.57 -2.07 -13.43
CA ALA A 257 -18.61 -1.42 -12.55
C ALA A 257 -17.82 -0.33 -13.28
N TYR A 258 -17.34 -0.60 -14.50
CA TYR A 258 -16.57 0.36 -15.29
C TYR A 258 -17.44 1.51 -15.84
N SER A 259 -18.73 1.26 -16.06
CA SER A 259 -19.69 2.29 -16.51
C SER A 259 -20.15 3.21 -15.38
N ASN A 260 -20.38 2.66 -14.18
CA ASN A 260 -20.91 3.40 -13.03
C ASN A 260 -19.81 4.14 -12.25
N TYR A 261 -18.60 3.60 -12.24
CA TYR A 261 -17.44 4.18 -11.56
C TYR A 261 -16.36 4.49 -12.61
N SER A 262 -15.17 4.12 -12.39
CA SER A 262 -14.08 4.21 -13.37
C SER A 262 -13.24 2.94 -13.32
N ILE A 263 -12.36 2.78 -14.28
CA ILE A 263 -11.34 1.72 -14.22
C ILE A 263 -10.49 1.89 -12.97
N GLU A 264 -10.18 3.13 -12.58
CA GLU A 264 -9.39 3.47 -11.39
C GLU A 264 -10.08 3.05 -10.09
N ASP A 265 -11.41 3.03 -10.07
CA ASP A 265 -12.25 2.72 -8.90
C ASP A 265 -12.70 1.25 -8.83
N THR A 266 -12.19 0.41 -9.72
CA THR A 266 -12.53 -1.01 -9.80
C THR A 266 -11.26 -1.86 -9.78
N ALA A 267 -11.22 -2.91 -8.96
CA ALA A 267 -10.09 -3.82 -8.90
C ALA A 267 -10.51 -5.29 -8.84
N PHE A 268 -9.73 -6.15 -9.51
CA PHE A 268 -9.76 -7.59 -9.30
C PHE A 268 -8.63 -8.00 -8.36
N ILE A 269 -8.96 -8.71 -7.29
CA ILE A 269 -7.99 -9.19 -6.31
C ILE A 269 -7.88 -10.70 -6.41
N VAL A 270 -6.65 -11.15 -6.68
CA VAL A 270 -6.31 -12.57 -6.86
C VAL A 270 -5.11 -12.97 -6.02
N ARG A 271 -4.84 -14.28 -5.92
CA ARG A 271 -3.76 -14.79 -5.06
C ARG A 271 -2.38 -14.79 -5.73
N SER A 272 -2.30 -14.90 -7.05
CA SER A 272 -1.02 -15.05 -7.76
C SER A 272 -0.86 -14.08 -8.93
N ASN A 273 0.39 -13.76 -9.30
CA ASN A 273 0.69 -12.96 -10.49
C ASN A 273 0.20 -13.65 -11.77
N LYS A 274 0.27 -14.97 -11.84
CA LYS A 274 -0.26 -15.75 -12.97
C LYS A 274 -1.75 -15.50 -13.19
N ARG A 275 -2.56 -15.57 -12.11
CA ARG A 275 -4.00 -15.28 -12.20
C ARG A 275 -4.24 -13.79 -12.51
N ALA A 276 -3.47 -12.87 -11.93
CA ALA A 276 -3.56 -11.47 -12.26
C ALA A 276 -3.31 -11.22 -13.76
N ASN A 277 -2.27 -11.81 -14.33
CA ASN A 277 -1.98 -11.68 -15.76
C ASN A 277 -3.13 -12.22 -16.64
N GLN A 278 -3.75 -13.35 -16.27
CA GLN A 278 -4.89 -13.92 -17.01
C GLN A 278 -6.11 -13.00 -16.98
N TYR A 279 -6.48 -12.44 -15.81
CA TYR A 279 -7.57 -11.47 -15.71
C TYR A 279 -7.25 -10.17 -16.44
N ASN A 280 -6.04 -9.66 -16.32
CA ASN A 280 -5.60 -8.46 -17.02
C ASN A 280 -5.75 -8.61 -18.56
N GLU A 281 -5.35 -9.76 -19.10
CA GLU A 281 -5.51 -10.06 -20.52
C GLU A 281 -7.00 -10.14 -20.93
N GLN A 282 -7.82 -10.87 -20.13
CA GLN A 282 -9.25 -10.99 -20.40
C GLN A 282 -9.99 -9.65 -20.31
N ILE A 283 -9.68 -8.85 -19.30
CA ILE A 283 -10.29 -7.53 -19.12
C ILE A 283 -9.91 -6.63 -20.31
N ARG A 284 -8.63 -6.60 -20.69
CA ARG A 284 -8.18 -5.80 -21.83
C ARG A 284 -8.85 -6.20 -23.13
N THR A 285 -8.87 -7.50 -23.44
CA THR A 285 -9.39 -7.99 -24.72
C THR A 285 -10.91 -8.05 -24.77
N LYS A 286 -11.57 -8.58 -23.72
CA LYS A 286 -13.02 -8.85 -23.71
C LYS A 286 -13.85 -7.64 -23.31
N ILE A 287 -13.36 -6.82 -22.39
CA ILE A 287 -14.11 -5.69 -21.81
C ILE A 287 -13.69 -4.37 -22.47
N LEU A 288 -12.38 -4.12 -22.59
CA LEU A 288 -11.85 -2.85 -23.06
C LEU A 288 -11.55 -2.82 -24.57
N GLY A 289 -11.67 -3.96 -25.26
CA GLY A 289 -11.40 -4.07 -26.71
C GLY A 289 -9.94 -3.78 -27.10
N LYS A 290 -8.99 -4.00 -26.18
CA LYS A 290 -7.56 -3.70 -26.37
C LYS A 290 -6.80 -4.97 -26.72
N GLU A 291 -6.46 -5.17 -27.99
CA GLU A 291 -5.77 -6.35 -28.49
C GLU A 291 -4.24 -6.19 -28.57
N SER A 292 -3.75 -4.94 -28.66
CA SER A 292 -2.30 -4.65 -28.72
C SER A 292 -1.61 -5.02 -27.42
N GLU A 293 -0.30 -5.28 -27.46
CA GLU A 293 0.50 -5.56 -26.24
C GLU A 293 0.47 -4.40 -25.24
N LEU A 294 0.39 -3.18 -25.73
CA LEU A 294 0.19 -1.94 -24.96
C LEU A 294 -0.71 -1.02 -25.77
N SER A 295 -1.62 -0.33 -25.12
CA SER A 295 -2.56 0.62 -25.72
C SER A 295 -2.62 1.92 -24.92
N THR A 296 -2.93 3.02 -25.60
CA THR A 296 -3.27 4.28 -24.93
C THR A 296 -4.46 4.06 -23.99
N GLY A 297 -4.43 4.70 -22.83
CA GLY A 297 -5.41 4.50 -21.74
C GLY A 297 -5.23 3.17 -20.99
N ASP A 298 -4.10 2.46 -21.16
CA ASP A 298 -3.79 1.32 -20.29
C ASP A 298 -3.35 1.82 -18.91
N PHE A 299 -3.85 1.12 -17.89
CA PHE A 299 -3.44 1.32 -16.51
C PHE A 299 -2.40 0.28 -16.11
N LEU A 300 -1.27 0.76 -15.65
CA LEU A 300 -0.13 -0.06 -15.25
C LEU A 300 0.28 0.24 -13.82
N MET A 301 0.67 -0.78 -13.08
CA MET A 301 1.29 -0.65 -11.76
C MET A 301 2.80 -0.78 -11.90
N VAL A 302 3.53 0.17 -11.37
CA VAL A 302 4.99 0.09 -11.24
C VAL A 302 5.33 -0.98 -10.21
N VAL A 303 6.28 -1.87 -10.54
CA VAL A 303 6.62 -3.02 -9.69
C VAL A 303 8.01 -2.94 -9.07
N LYS A 304 8.74 -1.86 -9.36
CA LYS A 304 10.05 -1.56 -8.77
C LYS A 304 10.25 -0.06 -8.65
N ASN A 305 10.77 0.41 -7.52
CA ASN A 305 11.09 1.83 -7.32
C ASN A 305 12.00 2.35 -8.42
N ASN A 306 11.72 3.54 -8.93
CA ASN A 306 12.51 4.21 -9.95
C ASN A 306 12.82 5.66 -9.53
N TYR A 307 14.12 6.00 -9.51
CA TYR A 307 14.64 7.29 -9.07
C TYR A 307 15.27 8.09 -10.23
N PHE A 308 14.98 7.71 -11.47
CA PHE A 308 15.61 8.28 -12.65
C PHE A 308 14.73 9.33 -13.33
N TRP A 309 13.44 9.05 -13.49
CA TRP A 309 12.56 9.83 -14.34
C TRP A 309 12.01 11.10 -13.69
N LEU A 310 11.92 11.16 -12.37
CA LEU A 310 11.43 12.32 -11.63
C LEU A 310 12.56 13.00 -10.86
N LYS A 311 12.40 14.31 -10.64
CA LYS A 311 13.29 15.11 -9.80
C LYS A 311 12.77 15.17 -8.38
N ASP A 312 13.63 15.41 -7.41
CA ASP A 312 13.24 15.59 -6.00
C ASP A 312 12.23 16.73 -5.78
N SER A 313 12.22 17.73 -6.69
CA SER A 313 11.27 18.84 -6.68
C SER A 313 9.88 18.50 -7.20
N ASP A 314 9.72 17.37 -7.88
CA ASP A 314 8.43 16.93 -8.40
C ASP A 314 7.51 16.48 -7.27
N GLU A 315 6.18 16.49 -7.50
CA GLU A 315 5.22 16.13 -6.47
C GLU A 315 5.47 14.72 -5.92
N ALA A 316 5.69 13.74 -6.80
CA ALA A 316 6.00 12.37 -6.40
C ALA A 316 7.44 12.21 -5.89
N GLY A 317 8.41 13.00 -6.42
CA GLY A 317 9.84 12.93 -6.09
C GLY A 317 10.56 11.73 -6.70
N PHE A 318 9.94 10.56 -6.71
CA PHE A 318 10.37 9.35 -7.42
C PHE A 318 9.13 8.49 -7.71
N ILE A 319 9.28 7.48 -8.56
CA ILE A 319 8.19 6.55 -8.89
C ILE A 319 8.34 5.32 -7.98
N ALA A 320 7.36 5.09 -7.11
CA ALA A 320 7.41 4.02 -6.13
C ALA A 320 6.82 2.70 -6.68
N ASN A 321 7.26 1.59 -6.11
CA ASN A 321 6.57 0.30 -6.28
C ASN A 321 5.13 0.42 -5.74
N GLY A 322 4.15 0.04 -6.57
CA GLY A 322 2.73 0.17 -6.28
C GLY A 322 2.07 1.41 -6.87
N ASP A 323 2.82 2.40 -7.37
CA ASP A 323 2.24 3.54 -8.06
C ASP A 323 1.53 3.10 -9.34
N ILE A 324 0.36 3.70 -9.59
CA ILE A 324 -0.42 3.46 -10.79
C ILE A 324 -0.17 4.57 -11.81
N ILE A 325 0.10 4.17 -13.04
CA ILE A 325 0.29 5.06 -14.18
C ILE A 325 -0.70 4.75 -15.29
N GLU A 326 -1.11 5.77 -16.01
CA GLU A 326 -1.88 5.66 -17.25
C GLU A 326 -0.99 5.99 -18.44
N VAL A 327 -1.08 5.19 -19.50
CA VAL A 327 -0.39 5.43 -20.76
C VAL A 327 -1.21 6.43 -21.59
N LEU A 328 -0.70 7.64 -21.77
CA LEU A 328 -1.37 8.69 -22.54
C LEU A 328 -1.03 8.63 -24.03
N GLU A 329 0.22 8.29 -24.35
CA GLU A 329 0.72 8.24 -25.73
C GLU A 329 1.83 7.20 -25.85
N ILE A 330 1.89 6.50 -26.96
CA ILE A 330 2.94 5.52 -27.29
C ILE A 330 3.70 6.05 -28.50
N PHE A 331 4.98 6.41 -28.31
CA PHE A 331 5.80 6.94 -29.39
C PHE A 331 6.39 5.83 -30.28
N ASN A 332 6.98 4.82 -29.65
CA ASN A 332 7.51 3.64 -30.32
C ASN A 332 7.66 2.44 -29.38
N ILE A 333 7.70 1.26 -29.97
CA ILE A 333 8.04 0.00 -29.30
C ILE A 333 9.23 -0.60 -30.06
N LYS A 334 10.28 -1.00 -29.36
CA LYS A 334 11.49 -1.57 -29.98
C LYS A 334 12.13 -2.63 -29.10
N GLU A 335 12.88 -3.52 -29.72
CA GLU A 335 13.73 -4.50 -29.06
C GLU A 335 15.16 -3.99 -29.00
N LEU A 336 15.73 -3.93 -27.81
CA LEU A 336 17.12 -3.55 -27.54
C LEU A 336 17.66 -4.39 -26.37
N TYR A 337 18.95 -4.74 -26.41
CA TYR A 337 19.61 -5.45 -25.30
C TYR A 337 18.93 -6.79 -24.96
N GLY A 338 18.23 -7.40 -25.93
CA GLY A 338 17.45 -8.62 -25.71
C GLY A 338 16.21 -8.46 -24.85
N PHE A 339 15.68 -7.23 -24.75
CA PHE A 339 14.43 -6.86 -24.08
C PHE A 339 13.58 -5.96 -24.97
N LYS A 340 12.28 -5.94 -24.70
CA LYS A 340 11.31 -5.09 -25.40
C LYS A 340 11.00 -3.84 -24.59
N PHE A 341 11.09 -2.67 -25.20
CA PHE A 341 10.84 -1.37 -24.56
C PHE A 341 9.80 -0.60 -25.33
N ALA A 342 8.95 0.15 -24.58
CA ALA A 342 8.05 1.13 -25.13
C ALA A 342 8.41 2.54 -24.61
N LYS A 343 8.65 3.47 -25.53
CA LYS A 343 8.74 4.89 -25.18
C LYS A 343 7.35 5.48 -25.17
N VAL A 344 6.94 6.04 -24.05
CA VAL A 344 5.58 6.46 -23.78
C VAL A 344 5.53 7.79 -23.04
N LYS A 345 4.39 8.47 -23.14
CA LYS A 345 4.01 9.54 -22.21
C LYS A 345 3.00 8.99 -21.21
N ILE A 346 3.22 9.25 -19.93
CA ILE A 346 2.40 8.74 -18.83
C ILE A 346 1.86 9.83 -17.93
N ARG A 347 0.78 9.51 -17.21
CA ARG A 347 0.23 10.25 -16.09
C ARG A 347 0.28 9.38 -14.84
N MET A 348 0.70 9.93 -13.70
CA MET A 348 0.65 9.24 -12.41
C MET A 348 -0.73 9.45 -11.76
N ILE A 349 -1.45 8.37 -11.47
CA ILE A 349 -2.83 8.44 -10.96
C ILE A 349 -2.88 8.94 -9.51
N ASP A 350 -1.92 8.52 -8.70
CA ASP A 350 -1.89 8.85 -7.28
C ASP A 350 -1.31 10.25 -7.00
N TYR A 351 -0.81 10.94 -8.03
CA TYR A 351 -0.22 12.28 -7.95
C TYR A 351 -0.84 13.21 -9.00
N PRO A 352 -2.05 13.74 -8.75
CA PRO A 352 -2.82 14.47 -9.76
C PRO A 352 -2.17 15.78 -10.25
N ASN A 353 -1.31 16.40 -9.43
CA ASN A 353 -0.59 17.60 -9.81
C ASN A 353 0.76 17.30 -10.49
N GLN A 354 1.17 16.03 -10.56
CA GLN A 354 2.37 15.64 -11.31
C GLN A 354 2.09 15.79 -12.80
N ILE A 355 2.85 16.67 -13.45
CA ILE A 355 2.72 16.91 -14.89
C ILE A 355 3.04 15.61 -15.65
N PRO A 356 2.24 15.20 -16.65
CA PRO A 356 2.54 14.05 -17.50
C PRO A 356 3.92 14.18 -18.16
N PHE A 357 4.68 13.10 -18.17
CA PHE A 357 6.05 13.08 -18.65
C PHE A 357 6.36 11.86 -19.52
N GLU A 358 7.43 11.96 -20.31
CA GLU A 358 7.92 10.87 -21.14
C GLU A 358 8.81 9.94 -20.33
N THR A 359 8.67 8.63 -20.60
CA THR A 359 9.46 7.58 -19.94
C THR A 359 9.60 6.36 -20.86
N VAL A 360 10.40 5.40 -20.46
CA VAL A 360 10.54 4.11 -21.09
C VAL A 360 9.95 3.02 -20.18
N LEU A 361 9.09 2.18 -20.74
CA LEU A 361 8.56 0.99 -20.07
C LEU A 361 9.36 -0.24 -20.52
N LEU A 362 9.65 -1.13 -19.59
CA LEU A 362 10.20 -2.47 -19.86
C LEU A 362 9.03 -3.44 -20.04
N MET A 363 8.75 -3.82 -21.28
CA MET A 363 7.56 -4.59 -21.65
C MET A 363 7.59 -6.05 -21.17
N ASP A 364 8.78 -6.65 -21.04
CA ASP A 364 8.95 -8.04 -20.61
C ASP A 364 8.38 -8.30 -19.21
N THR A 365 8.34 -7.29 -18.34
CA THR A 365 7.77 -7.44 -17.00
C THR A 365 6.24 -7.50 -16.98
N ILE A 366 5.56 -7.01 -18.03
CA ILE A 366 4.09 -6.91 -18.06
C ILE A 366 3.44 -8.28 -17.92
N LYS A 367 3.92 -9.28 -18.68
CA LYS A 367 3.35 -10.65 -18.69
C LYS A 367 4.14 -11.65 -17.83
N SER A 368 5.26 -11.23 -17.24
CA SER A 368 6.08 -12.10 -16.36
C SER A 368 5.26 -12.58 -15.15
N GLU A 369 5.48 -13.81 -14.70
CA GLU A 369 4.93 -14.31 -13.43
C GLU A 369 5.76 -13.83 -12.22
N SER A 370 7.02 -13.42 -12.45
CA SER A 370 7.88 -12.85 -11.42
C SER A 370 7.36 -11.45 -10.98
N PRO A 371 7.58 -11.04 -9.74
CA PRO A 371 7.17 -9.71 -9.26
C PRO A 371 7.80 -8.55 -10.06
N SER A 372 9.07 -8.70 -10.46
CA SER A 372 9.86 -7.76 -11.25
C SER A 372 10.89 -8.56 -12.05
N LEU A 373 11.84 -7.92 -12.77
CA LEU A 373 12.99 -8.64 -13.34
C LEU A 373 13.73 -9.41 -12.25
N THR A 374 14.09 -10.65 -12.58
CA THR A 374 14.98 -11.45 -11.73
C THR A 374 16.37 -10.83 -11.66
N TYR A 375 17.19 -11.29 -10.70
CA TYR A 375 18.58 -10.84 -10.62
C TYR A 375 19.36 -11.15 -11.90
N GLU A 376 19.15 -12.32 -12.48
CA GLU A 376 19.82 -12.77 -13.72
C GLU A 376 19.41 -11.89 -14.91
N GLU A 377 18.11 -11.61 -15.07
CA GLU A 377 17.62 -10.72 -16.13
C GLU A 377 18.12 -9.28 -15.95
N SER A 378 18.12 -8.78 -14.73
CA SER A 378 18.64 -7.44 -14.41
C SER A 378 20.14 -7.33 -14.72
N ASN A 379 20.91 -8.37 -14.38
CA ASN A 379 22.34 -8.43 -14.70
C ASN A 379 22.58 -8.57 -16.20
N ARG A 380 21.78 -9.37 -16.92
CA ARG A 380 21.85 -9.46 -18.39
C ARG A 380 21.61 -8.10 -19.02
N LEU A 381 20.58 -7.39 -18.62
CA LEU A 381 20.32 -6.03 -19.13
C LEU A 381 21.51 -5.10 -18.85
N TYR A 382 22.09 -5.15 -17.65
CA TYR A 382 23.27 -4.36 -17.31
C TYR A 382 24.45 -4.66 -18.23
N GLN A 383 24.76 -5.94 -18.46
CA GLN A 383 25.86 -6.36 -19.31
C GLN A 383 25.66 -5.98 -20.79
N GLU A 384 24.44 -6.11 -21.31
CA GLU A 384 24.13 -5.73 -22.68
C GLU A 384 24.24 -4.21 -22.89
N VAL A 385 23.72 -3.40 -21.97
CA VAL A 385 23.88 -1.93 -22.03
C VAL A 385 25.35 -1.50 -21.89
N LEU A 386 26.12 -2.25 -21.12
CA LEU A 386 27.55 -1.97 -20.91
C LEU A 386 28.36 -2.06 -22.22
N LYS A 387 27.97 -2.95 -23.16
CA LYS A 387 28.62 -3.12 -24.47
C LYS A 387 28.62 -1.85 -25.31
N ASP A 388 27.61 -0.98 -25.19
CA ASP A 388 27.55 0.30 -25.91
C ASP A 388 28.69 1.25 -25.51
N TYR A 389 29.35 0.98 -24.41
CA TYR A 389 30.42 1.82 -23.86
C TYR A 389 31.78 1.11 -23.81
N GLU A 390 31.96 0.04 -24.61
CA GLU A 390 33.26 -0.65 -24.75
C GLU A 390 34.34 0.35 -25.19
N GLY A 391 35.50 0.22 -24.58
CA GLY A 391 36.65 1.12 -24.82
C GLY A 391 36.77 2.29 -23.86
N GLU A 392 35.76 2.53 -23.01
CA GLU A 392 35.89 3.52 -21.96
C GLU A 392 36.40 2.93 -20.64
N THR A 393 36.86 3.78 -19.71
CA THR A 393 37.23 3.32 -18.36
C THR A 393 36.03 2.75 -17.62
N LYS A 394 36.22 1.74 -16.78
CA LYS A 394 35.16 1.10 -15.98
C LYS A 394 34.31 2.11 -15.24
N PHE A 395 34.87 3.19 -14.72
CA PHE A 395 34.14 4.25 -14.03
C PHE A 395 33.22 5.01 -14.99
N LYS A 396 33.68 5.36 -16.20
CA LYS A 396 32.89 6.05 -17.22
C LYS A 396 31.78 5.16 -17.77
N GLN A 397 32.09 3.89 -18.08
CA GLN A 397 31.09 2.90 -18.48
C GLN A 397 29.94 2.83 -17.47
N PHE A 398 30.31 2.69 -16.22
CA PHE A 398 29.34 2.68 -15.12
C PHE A 398 28.48 3.95 -15.06
N GLN A 399 29.08 5.15 -15.16
CA GLN A 399 28.33 6.40 -15.15
C GLN A 399 27.33 6.50 -16.32
N LYS A 400 27.71 6.02 -17.51
CA LYS A 400 26.87 6.02 -18.70
C LYS A 400 25.70 5.03 -18.62
N VAL A 401 25.93 3.81 -18.12
CA VAL A 401 24.86 2.85 -17.87
C VAL A 401 23.83 3.44 -16.88
N LYS A 402 24.32 4.12 -15.85
CA LYS A 402 23.48 4.73 -14.82
C LYS A 402 22.50 5.80 -15.34
N VAL A 403 22.86 6.49 -16.41
CA VAL A 403 22.03 7.50 -17.07
C VAL A 403 21.36 7.02 -18.35
N ASN A 404 21.51 5.74 -18.69
CA ASN A 404 20.86 5.14 -19.85
C ASN A 404 19.35 4.99 -19.61
N GLU A 405 18.52 5.50 -20.50
CA GLU A 405 17.05 5.50 -20.36
C GLU A 405 16.45 4.09 -20.35
N TYR A 406 17.03 3.16 -21.13
CA TYR A 406 16.54 1.77 -21.21
C TYR A 406 16.93 0.96 -19.97
N PHE A 407 18.13 1.17 -19.43
CA PHE A 407 18.53 0.57 -18.16
C PHE A 407 17.63 1.02 -17.00
N ASN A 408 17.16 2.27 -17.07
CA ASN A 408 16.21 2.85 -16.12
C ASN A 408 14.74 2.71 -16.53
N GLY A 409 14.42 1.86 -17.50
CA GLY A 409 13.07 1.58 -17.92
C GLY A 409 12.18 1.17 -16.74
N LEU A 410 10.95 1.69 -16.70
CA LEU A 410 9.99 1.35 -15.65
C LEU A 410 9.57 -0.12 -15.80
N GLN A 411 9.72 -0.88 -14.75
CA GLN A 411 9.18 -2.23 -14.66
C GLN A 411 7.71 -2.15 -14.24
N VAL A 412 6.83 -2.66 -15.06
CA VAL A 412 5.38 -2.45 -14.91
C VAL A 412 4.58 -3.73 -15.17
N LYS A 413 3.38 -3.79 -14.60
CA LYS A 413 2.34 -4.80 -14.88
C LYS A 413 1.00 -4.11 -15.11
N PHE A 414 0.08 -4.74 -15.84
CA PHE A 414 -1.29 -4.23 -15.88
C PHE A 414 -1.91 -4.22 -14.49
N SER A 415 -2.74 -3.23 -14.21
CA SER A 415 -3.29 -2.97 -12.87
C SER A 415 -4.81 -3.18 -12.75
N TYR A 416 -5.47 -3.77 -13.75
CA TYR A 416 -6.89 -4.11 -13.66
C TYR A 416 -7.13 -5.25 -12.67
N ALA A 417 -6.24 -6.24 -12.66
CA ALA A 417 -6.20 -7.32 -11.68
C ALA A 417 -4.82 -7.33 -10.99
N ILE A 418 -4.83 -7.41 -9.67
CA ILE A 418 -3.64 -7.35 -8.83
C ILE A 418 -3.66 -8.41 -7.73
N THR A 419 -2.50 -8.73 -7.19
CA THR A 419 -2.44 -9.63 -6.02
C THR A 419 -2.89 -8.90 -4.76
N CYS A 420 -3.41 -9.64 -3.79
CA CYS A 420 -3.88 -9.07 -2.53
C CYS A 420 -2.80 -8.28 -1.79
N HIS A 421 -1.53 -8.72 -1.76
CA HIS A 421 -0.44 -7.93 -1.18
C HIS A 421 -0.27 -6.56 -1.85
N LYS A 422 -0.45 -6.49 -3.18
CA LYS A 422 -0.36 -5.24 -3.93
C LYS A 422 -1.60 -4.35 -3.77
N SER A 423 -2.70 -4.89 -3.27
CA SER A 423 -3.91 -4.12 -2.96
C SER A 423 -3.86 -3.44 -1.59
N GLN A 424 -2.89 -3.79 -0.73
CA GLN A 424 -2.76 -3.17 0.58
C GLN A 424 -2.53 -1.66 0.48
N GLY A 425 -3.12 -0.89 1.39
CA GLY A 425 -3.14 0.57 1.36
C GLY A 425 -4.04 1.17 0.27
N GLY A 426 -4.64 0.35 -0.61
CA GLY A 426 -5.61 0.77 -1.61
C GLY A 426 -7.05 0.50 -1.17
N GLN A 427 -7.99 1.27 -1.76
CA GLN A 427 -9.43 1.05 -1.63
C GLN A 427 -10.11 1.40 -2.95
N TRP A 428 -11.11 0.61 -3.33
CA TRP A 428 -11.87 0.77 -4.58
C TRP A 428 -13.38 0.77 -4.31
N ASN A 429 -14.12 1.46 -5.13
CA ASN A 429 -15.58 1.43 -5.04
C ASN A 429 -16.14 0.03 -5.29
N THR A 430 -15.56 -0.68 -6.27
CA THR A 430 -15.94 -2.06 -6.60
C THR A 430 -14.72 -2.98 -6.57
N VAL A 431 -14.85 -4.11 -5.89
CA VAL A 431 -13.83 -5.16 -5.84
C VAL A 431 -14.42 -6.49 -6.27
N PHE A 432 -13.67 -7.20 -7.11
CA PHE A 432 -13.92 -8.58 -7.48
C PHE A 432 -12.87 -9.47 -6.83
N ILE A 433 -13.30 -10.52 -6.15
CA ILE A 433 -12.41 -11.50 -5.52
C ILE A 433 -12.66 -12.88 -6.16
N GLU A 434 -11.59 -13.48 -6.66
CA GLU A 434 -11.64 -14.86 -7.12
C GLU A 434 -11.24 -15.80 -6.00
N GLN A 435 -12.02 -16.89 -5.82
CA GLN A 435 -11.63 -18.00 -4.93
C GLN A 435 -10.31 -18.60 -5.40
N PRO A 436 -9.25 -18.51 -4.58
CA PRO A 436 -7.98 -19.15 -4.95
C PRO A 436 -8.05 -20.68 -4.80
N TYR A 437 -7.16 -21.36 -5.50
CA TYR A 437 -6.90 -22.77 -5.24
C TYR A 437 -6.25 -22.94 -3.86
N LEU A 438 -6.83 -23.77 -3.00
CA LEU A 438 -6.40 -24.01 -1.62
C LEU A 438 -6.03 -25.48 -1.43
N PRO A 439 -4.79 -25.89 -1.74
CA PRO A 439 -4.38 -27.30 -1.61
C PRO A 439 -4.39 -27.77 -0.15
N ASP A 440 -4.10 -26.88 0.79
CA ASP A 440 -4.01 -27.16 2.23
C ASP A 440 -5.30 -26.79 2.99
N GLY A 441 -6.41 -26.55 2.26
CA GLY A 441 -7.66 -26.13 2.85
C GLY A 441 -7.66 -24.68 3.37
N ILE A 442 -8.65 -24.38 4.21
CA ILE A 442 -8.78 -23.09 4.87
C ILE A 442 -7.79 -23.04 6.05
N ASN A 443 -7.00 -21.97 6.11
CA ASN A 443 -6.03 -21.76 7.17
C ASN A 443 -5.93 -20.27 7.52
N ARG A 444 -5.16 -19.92 8.54
CA ARG A 444 -5.00 -18.54 9.04
C ARG A 444 -4.54 -17.57 7.95
N ASP A 445 -3.61 -17.98 7.09
CA ASP A 445 -3.10 -17.13 6.01
C ASP A 445 -4.16 -16.84 4.95
N TYR A 446 -4.99 -17.85 4.63
CA TYR A 446 -6.13 -17.67 3.74
C TYR A 446 -7.17 -16.73 4.34
N ILE A 447 -7.51 -16.84 5.62
CA ILE A 447 -8.45 -15.94 6.30
C ILE A 447 -7.94 -14.50 6.29
N ARG A 448 -6.66 -14.27 6.59
CA ARG A 448 -6.03 -12.94 6.48
C ARG A 448 -6.06 -12.40 5.05
N TRP A 449 -5.76 -13.27 4.08
CA TRP A 449 -5.82 -12.92 2.67
C TRP A 449 -7.23 -12.48 2.27
N LEU A 450 -8.24 -13.25 2.64
CA LEU A 450 -9.64 -12.98 2.33
C LEU A 450 -10.13 -11.70 3.02
N TYR A 451 -9.84 -11.55 4.30
CA TYR A 451 -10.13 -10.32 5.06
C TYR A 451 -9.49 -9.10 4.40
N THR A 452 -8.21 -9.18 4.05
CA THR A 452 -7.50 -8.08 3.39
C THR A 452 -8.14 -7.74 2.06
N ALA A 453 -8.47 -8.73 1.24
CA ALA A 453 -9.08 -8.52 -0.07
C ALA A 453 -10.48 -7.91 0.04
N MET A 454 -11.34 -8.40 0.96
CA MET A 454 -12.70 -7.91 1.16
C MET A 454 -12.72 -6.46 1.63
N THR A 455 -11.85 -6.11 2.58
CA THR A 455 -11.77 -4.76 3.16
C THR A 455 -11.18 -3.72 2.21
N ARG A 456 -10.82 -4.11 0.97
CA ARG A 456 -10.49 -3.16 -0.10
C ARG A 456 -11.73 -2.57 -0.77
N ALA A 457 -12.88 -3.23 -0.68
CA ALA A 457 -14.14 -2.74 -1.24
C ALA A 457 -14.78 -1.67 -0.34
N LYS A 458 -15.20 -0.56 -0.96
CA LYS A 458 -15.96 0.50 -0.30
C LYS A 458 -17.46 0.30 -0.41
N ASN A 459 -17.95 0.03 -1.64
CA ASN A 459 -19.38 0.05 -1.95
C ASN A 459 -19.89 -1.30 -2.45
N LYS A 460 -19.07 -2.06 -3.20
CA LYS A 460 -19.52 -3.29 -3.82
C LYS A 460 -18.43 -4.36 -3.85
N LEU A 461 -18.78 -5.54 -3.45
CA LEU A 461 -17.92 -6.72 -3.48
C LEU A 461 -18.57 -7.82 -4.30
N TYR A 462 -17.82 -8.37 -5.25
CA TYR A 462 -18.21 -9.53 -6.05
C TYR A 462 -17.32 -10.73 -5.74
N LEU A 463 -17.93 -11.88 -5.48
CA LEU A 463 -17.27 -13.15 -5.18
C LEU A 463 -17.38 -14.07 -6.40
N ILE A 464 -16.25 -14.50 -6.96
CA ILE A 464 -16.15 -15.31 -8.20
C ILE A 464 -15.57 -16.69 -7.87
N GLY A 465 -16.21 -17.75 -8.36
CA GLY A 465 -15.69 -19.11 -8.27
C GLY A 465 -15.79 -19.76 -6.89
N PHE A 466 -16.47 -19.12 -5.95
CA PHE A 466 -16.76 -19.72 -4.64
C PHE A 466 -17.88 -20.76 -4.76
N LYS A 467 -17.68 -21.95 -4.17
CA LYS A 467 -18.64 -23.03 -4.20
C LYS A 467 -19.85 -22.78 -3.27
N ASP A 468 -20.94 -23.56 -3.46
CA ASP A 468 -22.16 -23.43 -2.65
C ASP A 468 -21.90 -23.61 -1.16
N GLU A 469 -21.03 -24.54 -0.79
CA GLU A 469 -20.61 -24.81 0.59
C GLU A 469 -19.97 -23.61 1.30
N SER A 470 -19.46 -22.64 0.54
CA SER A 470 -18.86 -21.41 1.08
C SER A 470 -19.89 -20.36 1.49
N PHE A 471 -21.18 -20.63 1.40
CA PHE A 471 -22.24 -19.68 1.72
C PHE A 471 -23.20 -20.23 2.78
N VAL A 472 -23.73 -19.34 3.60
CA VAL A 472 -24.81 -19.66 4.54
C VAL A 472 -26.06 -19.98 3.72
N GLU A 473 -26.78 -21.08 4.09
CA GLU A 473 -28.00 -21.54 3.45
C GLU A 473 -29.17 -20.54 3.53
#